data_31707e237fd5de4d9818b87c332aeaba
#
_entry.id   31707e237fd5de4d9818b87c332aeaba
#
_cell.length_a   1.000
_cell.length_b   1.000
_cell.length_c   1.000
_cell.angle_alpha   90.00
_cell.angle_beta   90.00
_cell.angle_gamma   90.00
#
_symmetry.space_group_name_H-M   'P 1'
#
loop_
_entity.id
_entity.type
_entity.pdbx_description
1 polymer ?
#
loop_
_entity_poly.entity_id
_entity_poly.type
_entity_poly.pdbx_seq_one_letter_code
_entity_poly.pdbx_strand_id
1 'polypeptide(L)' 'MLNWNEYRKQLMGRIGELGKLTPDTVTGYQALSNAGKKTNHLDAKTRELIALAVAVTTRCDGCIAVHADTAL' A
#
# COMPACT_ATOMS: atom_id res chain seq x y z
N MET A 1 -18.96 -11.26 -4.14
CA MET A 1 -18.20 -10.43 -3.18
C MET A 1 -16.71 -10.55 -3.45
N LEU A 2 -15.96 -9.46 -3.33
CA LEU A 2 -14.53 -9.45 -3.55
C LEU A 2 -13.81 -10.28 -2.48
N ASN A 3 -12.95 -11.20 -2.91
CA ASN A 3 -12.04 -11.90 -2.01
C ASN A 3 -10.78 -11.05 -1.83
N TRP A 4 -10.66 -10.39 -0.69
CA TRP A 4 -9.59 -9.43 -0.45
C TRP A 4 -8.20 -10.06 -0.47
N ASN A 5 -8.04 -11.28 0.05
CA ASN A 5 -6.75 -11.96 0.03
C ASN A 5 -6.30 -12.30 -1.39
N GLU A 6 -7.24 -12.81 -2.20
CA GLU A 6 -6.96 -13.12 -3.60
C GLU A 6 -6.69 -11.87 -4.41
N TYR A 7 -7.48 -10.82 -4.19
CA TYR A 7 -7.30 -9.53 -4.84
C TYR A 7 -5.92 -8.95 -4.54
N ARG A 8 -5.51 -8.94 -3.26
CA ARG A 8 -4.20 -8.45 -2.85
C ARG A 8 -3.08 -9.24 -3.53
N LYS A 9 -3.19 -10.56 -3.57
CA LYS A 9 -2.20 -11.43 -4.20
C LYS A 9 -2.03 -11.10 -5.68
N GLN A 10 -3.15 -10.94 -6.41
CA GLN A 10 -3.11 -10.56 -7.81
C GLN A 10 -2.50 -9.17 -8.01
N LEU A 11 -2.88 -8.22 -7.18
CA LEU A 11 -2.34 -6.86 -7.22
C LEU A 11 -0.82 -6.85 -7.02
N MET A 12 -0.33 -7.56 -6.00
CA MET A 12 1.11 -7.61 -5.73
C MET A 12 1.88 -8.27 -6.86
N GLY A 13 1.29 -9.28 -7.51
CA GLY A 13 1.87 -9.89 -8.70
C GLY A 13 2.00 -8.89 -9.85
N ARG A 14 0.98 -8.07 -10.08
CA ARG A 14 1.01 -7.05 -11.13
C ARG A 14 2.01 -5.93 -10.82
N ILE A 15 2.12 -5.53 -9.56
CA ILE A 15 3.13 -4.56 -9.13
C ILE A 15 4.53 -5.12 -9.36
N GLY A 16 4.74 -6.41 -9.10
CA GLY A 16 6.01 -7.08 -9.40
C GLY A 16 6.35 -7.05 -10.89
N GLU A 17 5.36 -7.27 -11.76
CA GLU A 17 5.55 -7.15 -13.21
C GLU A 17 5.91 -5.72 -13.61
N LEU A 18 5.21 -4.74 -13.04
CA LEU A 18 5.51 -3.33 -13.29
C LEU A 18 6.93 -2.98 -12.88
N GLY A 19 7.39 -3.51 -11.74
CA GLY A 19 8.75 -3.31 -11.26
C GLY A 19 9.81 -3.85 -12.19
N LYS A 20 9.51 -4.90 -12.96
CA LYS A 20 10.42 -5.43 -13.99
C LYS A 20 10.49 -4.51 -15.20
N LEU A 21 9.37 -3.88 -15.57
CA LEU A 21 9.30 -2.99 -16.72
C LEU A 21 9.88 -1.60 -16.42
N THR A 22 9.66 -1.10 -15.23
CA THR A 22 10.10 0.24 -14.82
C THR A 22 10.51 0.23 -13.33
N PRO A 23 11.72 -0.30 -13.04
CA PRO A 23 12.17 -0.44 -11.65
C PRO A 23 12.21 0.87 -10.88
N ASP A 24 12.60 1.95 -11.54
CA ASP A 24 12.74 3.26 -10.87
C ASP A 24 11.40 3.83 -10.43
N THR A 25 10.34 3.54 -11.17
CA THR A 25 8.99 3.98 -10.76
C THR A 25 8.55 3.33 -9.46
N VAL A 26 8.71 2.02 -9.36
CA VAL A 26 8.33 1.28 -8.16
C VAL A 26 9.23 1.67 -6.98
N THR A 27 10.53 1.78 -7.20
CA THR A 27 11.49 2.20 -6.18
C THR A 27 11.18 3.62 -5.68
N GLY A 28 10.88 4.55 -6.58
CA GLY A 28 10.51 5.92 -6.23
C GLY A 28 9.23 5.97 -5.41
N TYR A 29 8.23 5.20 -5.80
CA TYR A 29 6.99 5.10 -5.04
C TYR A 29 7.23 4.53 -3.64
N GLN A 30 8.02 3.48 -3.52
CA GLN A 30 8.35 2.88 -2.23
C GLN A 30 9.11 3.85 -1.32
N ALA A 31 10.05 4.61 -1.88
CA ALA A 31 10.79 5.63 -1.14
C ALA A 31 9.84 6.69 -0.59
N LEU A 32 8.92 7.17 -1.40
CA LEU A 32 7.91 8.14 -0.98
C LEU A 32 7.00 7.56 0.10
N SER A 33 6.52 6.34 -0.12
CA SER A 33 5.62 5.66 0.80
C SER A 33 6.25 5.43 2.18
N ASN A 34 7.56 5.20 2.24
CA ASN A 34 8.28 4.91 3.48
C ASN A 34 8.92 6.15 4.12
N ALA A 35 8.93 7.29 3.44
CA ALA A 35 9.64 8.48 3.91
C ALA A 35 9.17 8.95 5.29
N GLY A 36 7.87 8.89 5.56
CA GLY A 36 7.31 9.34 6.82
C GLY A 36 7.71 8.48 8.03
N LYS A 37 8.15 7.25 7.81
CA LYS A 37 8.60 6.38 8.90
C LYS A 37 9.84 6.92 9.61
N LYS A 38 10.64 7.72 8.92
CA LYS A 38 11.88 8.29 9.44
C LYS A 38 11.65 9.46 10.38
N THR A 39 10.46 10.05 10.39
CA THR A 39 10.14 11.21 11.23
C THR A 39 9.78 10.83 12.66
N ASN A 40 9.32 9.62 12.90
CA ASN A 40 8.89 9.10 14.20
C ASN A 40 7.78 9.91 14.89
N HIS A 41 7.02 10.71 14.12
CA HIS A 41 5.92 11.49 14.71
C HIS A 41 4.69 10.62 14.99
N LEU A 42 4.49 9.57 14.20
CA LEU A 42 3.40 8.61 14.36
C LEU A 42 3.96 7.20 14.24
N ASP A 43 3.42 6.27 15.03
CA ASP A 43 3.85 4.89 14.89
C ASP A 43 3.32 4.25 13.58
N ALA A 44 3.89 3.10 13.22
CA ALA A 44 3.59 2.46 11.94
C ALA A 44 2.11 2.08 11.82
N LYS A 45 1.53 1.56 12.89
CA LYS A 45 0.11 1.15 12.86
C LYS A 45 -0.83 2.35 12.70
N THR A 46 -0.56 3.44 13.42
CA THR A 46 -1.34 4.66 13.30
C THR A 46 -1.29 5.20 11.87
N ARG A 47 -0.11 5.20 11.27
CA ARG A 47 0.06 5.65 9.88
C ARG A 47 -0.75 4.80 8.92
N GLU A 48 -0.74 3.48 9.09
CA GLU A 48 -1.51 2.58 8.24
C GLU A 48 -3.02 2.74 8.43
N LEU A 49 -3.47 3.01 9.65
CA LEU A 49 -4.88 3.27 9.92
C LEU A 49 -5.35 4.56 9.28
N ILE A 50 -4.52 5.60 9.28
CA ILE A 50 -4.82 6.86 8.57
C ILE A 50 -4.91 6.61 7.06
N ALA A 51 -3.94 5.88 6.51
CA ALA A 51 -3.93 5.54 5.09
C ALA A 51 -5.17 4.72 4.71
N LEU A 52 -5.57 3.77 5.55
CA LEU A 52 -6.76 2.95 5.33
C LEU A 52 -8.03 3.82 5.36
N ALA A 53 -8.14 4.77 6.28
CA ALA A 53 -9.28 5.68 6.35
C ALA A 53 -9.42 6.50 5.07
N VAL A 54 -8.30 7.00 4.54
CA VAL A 54 -8.30 7.74 3.27
C VAL A 54 -8.67 6.81 2.11
N ALA A 55 -8.11 5.59 2.08
CA ALA A 55 -8.37 4.62 1.03
C ALA A 55 -9.86 4.26 0.94
N VAL A 56 -10.53 4.07 2.08
CA VAL A 56 -11.97 3.78 2.12
C VAL A 56 -12.77 4.96 1.58
N THR A 57 -12.39 6.18 1.95
CA THR A 57 -13.05 7.41 1.51
C THR A 57 -12.93 7.60 0.01
N THR A 58 -11.76 7.31 -0.56
CA THR A 58 -11.50 7.43 -2.00
C THR A 58 -11.93 6.21 -2.80
N ARG A 59 -12.37 5.14 -2.13
CA ARG A 59 -12.79 3.88 -2.72
C ARG A 59 -11.69 3.23 -3.56
N CYS A 60 -10.47 3.28 -3.08
CA CYS A 60 -9.32 2.66 -3.74
C CYS A 60 -9.17 1.22 -3.23
N ASP A 61 -9.66 0.24 -3.98
CA ASP A 61 -9.63 -1.17 -3.57
C ASP A 61 -8.21 -1.67 -3.33
N GLY A 62 -7.27 -1.32 -4.20
CA GLY A 62 -5.88 -1.71 -4.03
C GLY A 62 -5.26 -1.13 -2.76
N CYS A 63 -5.56 0.13 -2.47
CA CYS A 63 -5.09 0.79 -1.25
C CYS A 63 -5.67 0.14 -0.01
N ILE A 64 -6.98 -0.17 -0.04
CA ILE A 64 -7.65 -0.85 1.08
C ILE A 64 -6.98 -2.20 1.34
N ALA A 65 -6.78 -3.00 0.30
CA ALA A 65 -6.20 -4.34 0.44
C ALA A 65 -4.79 -4.29 1.05
N VAL A 66 -3.94 -3.38 0.58
CA VAL A 66 -2.55 -3.27 1.02
C VAL A 66 -2.47 -2.70 2.44
N HIS A 67 -3.17 -1.60 2.72
CA HIS A 67 -3.07 -0.93 4.02
C HIS A 67 -3.77 -1.72 5.13
N ALA A 68 -4.87 -2.42 4.84
CA ALA A 68 -5.50 -3.30 5.82
C ALA A 68 -4.57 -4.42 6.23
N ASP A 69 -3.88 -5.04 5.28
CA ASP A 69 -2.91 -6.09 5.55
C ASP A 69 -1.75 -5.57 6.40
N THR A 70 -1.20 -4.41 6.05
CA THR A 70 -0.06 -3.82 6.76
C THR A 70 -0.43 -3.39 8.18
N ALA A 71 -1.68 -2.95 8.41
CA ALA A 71 -2.15 -2.53 9.73
C ALA A 71 -2.30 -3.70 10.71
N LEU A 72 -2.52 -4.89 10.18
CA LEU A 72 -2.61 -6.08 11.02
C LEU A 72 -1.23 -6.47 11.53
#